data_dfec056ac102377d9bac382066633bb3
#
_entry.id   dfec056ac102377d9bac382066633bb3
#
_cell.length_a   1.000
_cell.length_b   1.000
_cell.length_c   1.000
_cell.angle_alpha   90.00
_cell.angle_beta   90.00
_cell.angle_gamma   90.00
#
_symmetry.space_group_name_H-M   'P 1'
#
loop_
_entity.id
_entity.type
_entity.pdbx_description
1 polymer ?
#
loop_
_entity_poly.entity_id
_entity_poly.type
_entity_poly.pdbx_seq_one_letter_code
_entity_poly.pdbx_strand_id
1 'polypeptide(L)'
;MGKIALIADPTTSAYFKVTGIKNSHAVKDREDAERIFRRVHSDETISLIMVTEPVFEWIQPVLERTKKEFPLVVSIPARGGSKAQADAFAQLIKRTVGIDLKMK
;
A
#
# COMPACT_ATOMS: atom_id res chain seq x y z
N MET A 1 -4.47 14.93 -7.78
CA MET A 1 -3.63 14.06 -7.91
C MET A 1 -3.71 13.07 -6.88
N GLY A 2 -3.68 11.88 -7.09
CA GLY A 2 -3.84 10.84 -6.13
C GLY A 2 -2.56 10.55 -5.38
N LYS A 3 -2.70 10.15 -4.14
CA LYS A 3 -1.57 9.73 -3.37
C LYS A 3 -1.56 8.23 -3.28
N ILE A 4 -0.42 7.68 -2.93
CA ILE A 4 -0.26 6.24 -2.78
C ILE A 4 -0.03 5.92 -1.32
N ALA A 5 -0.74 4.92 -0.83
CA ALA A 5 -0.57 4.46 0.53
C ALA A 5 -0.08 3.03 0.52
N LEU A 6 0.65 2.64 1.54
CA LEU A 6 1.13 1.27 1.68
C LEU A 6 0.76 0.76 3.06
N ILE A 7 0.27 -0.46 3.12
CA ILE A 7 -0.02 -1.11 4.37
C ILE A 7 0.76 -2.42 4.37
N ALA A 8 1.68 -2.56 5.29
CA ALA A 8 2.58 -3.70 5.28
C ALA A 8 3.11 -3.98 6.68
N ASP A 9 3.94 -5.00 6.79
CA ASP A 9 4.61 -5.26 8.05
C ASP A 9 5.58 -4.13 8.34
N PRO A 10 6.04 -4.01 9.57
CA PRO A 10 6.90 -2.87 9.93
C PRO A 10 8.17 -2.76 9.10
N THR A 11 8.80 -3.88 8.79
CA THR A 11 10.03 -3.82 8.02
C THR A 11 9.79 -3.29 6.61
N THR A 12 8.79 -3.83 5.94
CA THR A 12 8.47 -3.41 4.60
C THR A 12 8.00 -1.95 4.58
N SER A 13 7.20 -1.59 5.56
CA SER A 13 6.70 -0.23 5.64
C SER A 13 7.85 0.77 5.81
N ALA A 14 8.81 0.43 6.66
CA ALA A 14 9.94 1.30 6.89
C ALA A 14 10.76 1.47 5.62
N TYR A 15 10.94 0.38 4.88
CA TYR A 15 11.70 0.45 3.66
C TYR A 15 11.04 1.37 2.64
N PHE A 16 9.74 1.24 2.46
CA PHE A 16 9.07 2.07 1.48
C PHE A 16 8.99 3.53 1.91
N LYS A 17 8.99 3.77 3.20
CA LYS A 17 9.02 5.14 3.66
C LYS A 17 10.32 5.81 3.25
N VAL A 18 11.41 5.07 3.34
CA VAL A 18 12.71 5.61 2.95
C VAL A 18 12.74 5.87 1.45
N THR A 19 12.07 5.04 0.66
CA THR A 19 12.11 5.21 -0.78
C THR A 19 11.14 6.27 -1.27
N GLY A 20 10.38 6.88 -0.40
CA GLY A 20 9.55 8.01 -0.81
C GLY A 20 8.06 7.86 -0.65
N ILE A 21 7.57 6.72 -0.23
CA ILE A 21 6.14 6.57 -0.04
C ILE A 21 5.83 6.95 1.39
N LYS A 22 5.43 8.19 1.56
CA LYS A 22 5.24 8.72 2.90
C LYS A 22 4.06 8.16 3.64
N ASN A 23 3.04 7.73 2.93
CA ASN A 23 1.88 7.17 3.59
C ASN A 23 2.06 5.66 3.75
N SER A 24 3.08 5.26 4.46
CA SER A 24 3.35 3.85 4.73
C SER A 24 2.91 3.54 6.15
N HIS A 25 2.05 2.54 6.27
CA HIS A 25 1.50 2.17 7.56
C HIS A 25 1.94 0.77 7.93
N ALA A 26 2.40 0.60 9.13
CA ALA A 26 2.84 -0.71 9.61
C ALA A 26 1.72 -1.34 10.42
N VAL A 27 1.44 -2.61 10.15
CA VAL A 27 0.41 -3.33 10.87
C VAL A 27 0.98 -4.64 11.36
N LYS A 28 0.44 -5.15 12.45
CA LYS A 28 0.96 -6.37 13.04
C LYS A 28 0.02 -7.55 12.93
N ASP A 29 -1.26 -7.34 12.85
CA ASP A 29 -2.20 -8.43 12.82
C ASP A 29 -3.42 -8.02 12.02
N ARG A 30 -4.37 -8.93 11.92
CA ARG A 30 -5.55 -8.69 11.13
C ARG A 30 -6.36 -7.50 11.62
N GLU A 31 -6.55 -7.39 12.91
CA GLU A 31 -7.33 -6.32 13.45
C GLU A 31 -6.72 -4.98 13.13
N ASP A 32 -5.43 -4.88 13.30
CA ASP A 32 -4.70 -3.67 13.00
C ASP A 32 -4.83 -3.34 11.52
N ALA A 33 -4.68 -4.36 10.67
CA ALA A 33 -4.73 -4.16 9.23
C ALA A 33 -6.10 -3.68 8.79
N GLU A 34 -7.15 -4.24 9.34
CA GLU A 34 -8.50 -3.81 8.97
C GLU A 34 -8.77 -2.39 9.41
N ARG A 35 -8.30 -2.03 10.59
CA ARG A 35 -8.53 -0.69 11.09
C ARG A 35 -7.81 0.34 10.23
N ILE A 36 -6.56 0.08 9.91
CA ILE A 36 -5.80 1.00 9.09
C ILE A 36 -6.35 1.04 7.67
N PHE A 37 -6.74 -0.12 7.14
CA PHE A 37 -7.26 -0.16 5.79
C PHE A 37 -8.54 0.68 5.67
N ARG A 38 -9.45 0.56 6.64
CA ARG A 38 -10.67 1.33 6.57
C ARG A 38 -10.39 2.82 6.58
N ARG A 39 -9.43 3.23 7.38
CA ARG A 39 -9.10 4.63 7.45
C ARG A 39 -8.50 5.12 6.15
N VAL A 40 -7.56 4.37 5.59
CA VAL A 40 -6.90 4.76 4.36
C VAL A 40 -7.87 4.71 3.19
N HIS A 41 -8.73 3.71 3.17
CA HIS A 41 -9.66 3.53 2.06
C HIS A 41 -10.70 4.66 2.01
N SER A 42 -10.97 5.28 3.12
CA SER A 42 -11.94 6.37 3.13
C SER A 42 -11.30 7.72 2.84
N ASP A 43 -10.01 7.76 2.69
CA ASP A 43 -9.31 9.00 2.41
C ASP A 43 -9.39 9.27 0.92
N GLU A 44 -10.09 10.30 0.54
CA GLU A 44 -10.31 10.58 -0.88
C GLU A 44 -9.08 11.07 -1.60
N THR A 45 -8.04 11.42 -0.88
CA THR A 45 -6.81 11.84 -1.54
C THR A 45 -5.95 10.65 -1.95
N ILE A 46 -6.30 9.45 -1.51
CA ILE A 46 -5.55 8.26 -1.84
C ILE A 46 -6.16 7.62 -3.09
N SER A 47 -5.35 7.35 -4.09
CA SER A 47 -5.85 6.71 -5.29
C SER A 47 -5.34 5.29 -5.46
N LEU A 48 -4.32 4.90 -4.72
CA LEU A 48 -3.78 3.55 -4.81
C LEU A 48 -3.33 3.10 -3.44
N ILE A 49 -3.72 1.89 -3.05
CA ILE A 49 -3.29 1.31 -1.80
C ILE A 49 -2.53 0.04 -2.13
N MET A 50 -1.27 -0.04 -1.72
CA MET A 50 -0.47 -1.23 -1.90
C MET A 50 -0.45 -1.98 -0.59
N VAL A 51 -0.67 -3.29 -0.64
CA VAL A 51 -0.66 -4.09 0.57
C VAL A 51 0.20 -5.32 0.31
N THR A 52 0.88 -5.80 1.34
CA THR A 52 1.63 -7.03 1.18
C THR A 52 0.67 -8.21 1.19
N GLU A 53 1.11 -9.35 0.74
CA GLU A 53 0.24 -10.50 0.60
C GLU A 53 -0.46 -10.89 1.89
N PRO A 54 0.22 -10.98 3.02
CA PRO A 54 -0.50 -11.31 4.26
C PRO A 54 -1.56 -10.27 4.61
N VAL A 55 -1.25 -9.00 4.40
CA VAL A 55 -2.22 -7.95 4.68
C VAL A 55 -3.42 -8.07 3.75
N PHE A 56 -3.15 -8.39 2.49
CA PHE A 56 -4.22 -8.54 1.53
C PHE A 56 -5.21 -9.62 1.98
N GLU A 57 -4.69 -10.73 2.46
CA GLU A 57 -5.57 -11.78 2.95
C GLU A 57 -6.36 -11.31 4.17
N TRP A 58 -5.73 -10.56 5.03
CA TRP A 58 -6.41 -10.09 6.23
C TRP A 58 -7.56 -9.15 5.91
N ILE A 59 -7.41 -8.31 4.89
CA ILE A 59 -8.43 -7.33 4.60
C ILE A 59 -9.44 -7.80 3.56
N GLN A 60 -9.31 -9.03 3.07
CA GLN A 60 -10.24 -9.56 2.08
C GLN A 60 -11.70 -9.39 2.48
N PRO A 61 -12.10 -9.74 3.71
CA PRO A 61 -13.51 -9.59 4.05
C PRO A 61 -14.00 -8.14 3.95
N VAL A 62 -13.13 -7.19 4.29
CA VAL A 62 -13.50 -5.80 4.19
C VAL A 62 -13.59 -5.38 2.73
N LEU A 63 -12.64 -5.85 1.92
CA LEU A 63 -12.65 -5.53 0.52
C LEU A 63 -13.91 -6.03 -0.16
N GLU A 64 -14.32 -7.23 0.17
CA GLU A 64 -15.47 -7.82 -0.48
C GLU A 64 -16.76 -7.10 -0.14
N ARG A 65 -16.77 -6.40 0.97
CA ARG A 65 -17.96 -5.68 1.33
C ARG A 65 -18.01 -4.28 0.75
N THR A 66 -16.91 -3.78 0.28
CA THR A 66 -16.90 -2.43 -0.22
C THR A 66 -17.16 -2.47 -1.71
N LYS A 67 -17.90 -1.50 -2.20
CA LYS A 67 -18.17 -1.42 -3.62
C LYS A 67 -17.50 -0.24 -4.28
N LYS A 68 -16.64 0.42 -3.57
CA LYS A 68 -15.96 1.55 -4.17
C LYS A 68 -14.92 1.08 -5.16
N GLU A 69 -14.81 1.75 -6.25
CA GLU A 69 -13.80 1.43 -7.23
C GLU A 69 -12.47 2.05 -6.90
N PHE A 70 -12.45 3.11 -6.18
CA PHE A 70 -11.23 3.78 -5.79
C PHE A 70 -11.23 3.95 -4.30
N PRO A 71 -10.06 3.93 -3.70
CA PRO A 71 -8.76 3.73 -4.35
C PRO A 71 -8.56 2.30 -4.79
N LEU A 72 -7.70 2.10 -5.77
CA LEU A 72 -7.36 0.76 -6.21
C LEU A 72 -6.50 0.08 -5.16
N VAL A 73 -6.66 -1.22 -5.03
CA VAL A 73 -5.89 -1.98 -4.04
C VAL A 73 -5.09 -3.04 -4.78
N VAL A 74 -3.78 -3.06 -4.60
CA VAL A 74 -2.94 -4.06 -5.25
C VAL A 74 -2.08 -4.77 -4.22
N SER A 75 -1.83 -6.03 -4.45
CA SER A 75 -1.04 -6.84 -3.56
C SER A 75 0.39 -6.88 -4.06
N ILE A 76 1.34 -6.76 -3.16
CA ILE A 76 2.74 -6.84 -3.53
C ILE A 76 3.40 -7.95 -2.73
N PRO A 77 4.53 -8.47 -3.19
CA PRO A 77 5.20 -9.55 -2.48
C PRO A 77 5.62 -9.10 -1.08
N ALA A 78 5.52 -10.00 -0.16
CA ALA A 78 5.87 -9.66 1.17
C ALA A 78 7.33 -9.74 1.27
N ARG A 79 7.95 -10.14 2.11
CA ARG A 79 9.22 -10.09 2.22
C ARG A 79 9.88 -10.74 1.34
N GLY A 80 10.42 -11.12 1.23
CA GLY A 80 11.05 -11.62 0.31
C GLY A 80 11.49 -10.72 -0.53
N GLY A 81 11.00 -9.78 -0.53
CA GLY A 81 11.40 -8.90 -1.48
C GLY A 81 12.73 -8.40 -1.18
N SER A 82 13.59 -8.47 -2.12
CA SER A 82 14.86 -7.86 -1.95
C SER A 82 14.67 -6.39 -2.17
N LYS A 83 15.69 -5.63 -1.83
CA LYS A 83 15.66 -4.23 -2.09
C LYS A 83 15.47 -3.94 -3.56
N ALA A 84 16.12 -4.71 -4.42
CA ALA A 84 15.99 -4.51 -5.85
C ALA A 84 14.57 -4.74 -6.31
N GLN A 85 13.90 -5.73 -5.72
CA GLN A 85 12.55 -6.01 -6.09
C GLN A 85 11.62 -4.89 -5.68
N ALA A 86 11.81 -4.37 -4.49
CA ALA A 86 10.97 -3.27 -4.02
C ALA A 86 11.19 -2.02 -4.86
N ASP A 87 12.44 -1.77 -5.23
CA ASP A 87 12.72 -0.60 -6.07
C ASP A 87 12.08 -0.74 -7.44
N ALA A 88 12.16 -1.92 -8.03
CA ALA A 88 11.56 -2.14 -9.33
C ALA A 88 10.07 -1.95 -9.28
N PHE A 89 9.45 -2.42 -8.21
CA PHE A 89 8.03 -2.29 -8.08
C PHE A 89 7.63 -0.82 -7.89
N ALA A 90 8.39 -0.10 -7.11
CA ALA A 90 8.12 1.32 -6.92
C ALA A 90 8.22 2.08 -8.22
N GLN A 91 9.18 1.72 -9.05
CA GLN A 91 9.31 2.38 -10.33
C GLN A 91 8.16 2.04 -11.26
N LEU A 92 7.67 0.81 -11.18
CA LEU A 92 6.56 0.41 -11.99
C LEU A 92 5.32 1.20 -11.61
N ILE A 93 5.08 1.37 -10.33
CA ILE A 93 3.94 2.13 -9.86
C ILE A 93 4.05 3.57 -10.35
N LYS A 94 5.22 4.14 -10.21
CA LYS A 94 5.43 5.51 -10.63
C LYS A 94 5.09 5.68 -12.12
N ARG A 95 5.53 4.74 -12.92
CA ARG A 95 5.29 4.83 -14.33
C ARG A 95 3.83 4.61 -14.67
N THR A 96 3.20 3.64 -14.02
CA THR A 96 1.85 3.28 -14.33
C THR A 96 0.86 4.36 -13.90
N VAL A 97 1.05 4.89 -12.72
CA VAL A 97 0.13 5.89 -12.22
C VAL A 97 0.45 7.28 -12.76
N GLY A 98 1.61 7.47 -13.27
CA GLY A 98 2.00 8.77 -13.77
C GLY A 98 2.26 9.78 -12.68
N ILE A 99 2.33 9.33 -11.44
CA ILE A 99 2.58 10.21 -10.38
C ILE A 99 4.02 10.31 -10.10
N ASP A 100 4.46 11.48 -9.84
CA ASP A 100 5.81 11.69 -9.54
C ASP A 100 6.04 11.38 -8.12
N LEU A 101 6.41 10.18 -7.82
CA LEU A 101 6.63 9.81 -6.47
C LEU A 101 7.74 10.53 -5.85
N LYS A 102 8.54 11.13 -6.67
CA LYS A 102 9.59 11.77 -6.09
C LYS A 102 9.23 12.97 -5.62
N MET A 103 8.37 13.29 -5.70
CA MET A 103 8.09 14.35 -5.43
C MET A 103 8.65 14.86 -4.67
N LYS A 104 9.09 15.03 -4.59
CA LYS A 104 9.65 15.51 -3.99
C LYS A 104 9.43 15.89 -3.34
#